data_9fa4d8b5812ccb304d33d38770d61653
#
_entry.id   9fa4d8b5812ccb304d33d38770d61653
#
_cell.length_a   1.000
_cell.length_b   1.000
_cell.length_c   1.000
_cell.angle_alpha   90.00
_cell.angle_beta   90.00
_cell.angle_gamma   90.00
#
_symmetry.space_group_name_H-M   'P 1'
#
loop_
_entity.id
_entity.type
_entity.pdbx_description
1 polymer ?
#
loop_
_entity_poly.entity_id
_entity_poly.type
_entity_poly.pdbx_seq_one_letter_code
_entity_poly.pdbx_strand_id
1 'polypeptide(L)'
;MRSLMSWQSGTAALMTIAITTGAVTPLFTFAPAQAQFNQGQFNINQPRTITIPANVTLPVTYEKEKVIVNPGEKLPLTLRIANDIIDSNRNVLIPANTEVVGELQPVNLSSSNNRQGVRFVARELVFASGRRQQINANSRTITETEKISKGTDTGQVLTDAAIGAGAATVISLLTGNKKIETLEPIGGAAAGALASVLLRKKQADVFVLRTEEDLDITLLSNLVLSRN
;
A
#
# COMPACT_ATOMS: atom_id res chain seq x y z
N MET A 1 -59.29 32.74 -0.44
CA MET A 1 -60.08 32.12 0.65
C MET A 1 -58.96 31.65 1.64
N ARG A 2 -58.68 32.43 2.69
CA ARG A 2 -59.25 32.41 4.05
C ARG A 2 -59.26 30.98 4.58
N SER A 3 -58.49 30.64 5.64
CA SER A 3 -58.73 30.92 7.04
C SER A 3 -57.52 30.40 7.84
N LEU A 4 -56.78 31.16 8.63
CA LEU A 4 -56.88 31.46 10.05
C LEU A 4 -56.77 30.23 10.95
N MET A 5 -55.64 30.10 11.72
CA MET A 5 -55.49 30.56 13.08
C MET A 5 -56.13 29.65 14.16
N SER A 6 -55.30 29.06 15.05
CA SER A 6 -55.62 29.14 16.48
C SER A 6 -54.38 28.84 17.36
N TRP A 7 -54.06 29.84 18.16
CA TRP A 7 -53.26 29.79 19.39
C TRP A 7 -54.06 29.11 20.49
N GLN A 8 -53.44 28.30 21.30
CA GLN A 8 -53.92 28.03 22.65
C GLN A 8 -52.79 28.07 23.66
N SER A 9 -52.91 29.06 24.50
CA SER A 9 -52.23 29.27 25.76
C SER A 9 -52.70 28.27 26.81
N GLY A 10 -51.79 27.75 27.61
CA GLY A 10 -52.04 26.85 28.74
C GLY A 10 -51.17 27.21 29.93
N THR A 11 -51.68 28.09 30.73
CA THR A 11 -51.65 28.28 32.19
C THR A 11 -50.43 27.77 33.00
N ALA A 12 -49.76 28.74 33.61
CA ALA A 12 -48.87 28.60 34.75
C ALA A 12 -49.61 28.11 36.01
N ALA A 13 -49.14 27.07 36.64
CA ALA A 13 -49.54 26.66 37.98
C ALA A 13 -48.46 27.07 38.97
N LEU A 14 -48.77 28.10 39.76
CA LEU A 14 -47.99 28.50 40.93
C LEU A 14 -48.27 27.52 42.08
N MET A 15 -47.27 26.75 42.47
CA MET A 15 -47.31 25.98 43.73
C MET A 15 -46.50 26.72 44.80
N THR A 16 -47.18 27.32 45.72
CA THR A 16 -46.64 27.86 46.97
C THR A 16 -46.37 26.70 47.92
N ILE A 17 -45.10 26.48 48.30
CA ILE A 17 -44.72 25.56 49.34
C ILE A 17 -44.34 26.36 50.57
N ALA A 18 -45.05 26.07 51.65
CA ALA A 18 -44.85 26.67 52.98
C ALA A 18 -43.47 26.25 53.56
N ILE A 19 -42.75 27.25 54.05
CA ILE A 19 -41.50 27.07 54.77
C ILE A 19 -41.82 26.81 56.22
N THR A 20 -41.59 25.57 56.69
CA THR A 20 -41.51 25.28 58.15
C THR A 20 -40.06 25.40 58.58
N THR A 21 -39.80 26.42 59.37
CA THR A 21 -38.53 26.63 60.07
C THR A 21 -38.34 25.56 61.15
N GLY A 22 -37.59 24.48 60.83
CA GLY A 22 -37.01 23.57 61.79
C GLY A 22 -35.51 23.81 61.83
N ALA A 23 -35.02 24.36 62.93
CA ALA A 23 -33.60 24.52 63.17
C ALA A 23 -32.97 23.13 63.45
N VAL A 24 -32.39 22.55 62.40
CA VAL A 24 -31.51 21.38 62.52
C VAL A 24 -30.09 21.88 62.23
N THR A 25 -29.26 21.96 63.25
CA THR A 25 -27.84 22.23 63.11
C THR A 25 -27.18 21.02 62.41
N PRO A 26 -26.67 21.11 61.20
CA PRO A 26 -25.88 20.02 60.65
C PRO A 26 -24.50 20.02 61.34
N LEU A 27 -24.22 18.97 62.07
CA LEU A 27 -22.88 18.61 62.48
C LEU A 27 -22.11 18.21 61.20
N PHE A 28 -21.42 19.16 60.65
CA PHE A 28 -20.43 18.87 59.59
C PHE A 28 -19.27 18.13 60.22
N THR A 29 -19.32 16.80 60.19
CA THR A 29 -18.14 15.98 60.38
C THR A 29 -17.27 16.14 59.12
N PHE A 30 -16.23 16.94 59.23
CA PHE A 30 -15.17 16.98 58.21
C PHE A 30 -14.48 15.61 58.27
N ALA A 31 -14.91 14.69 57.42
CA ALA A 31 -14.10 13.54 57.09
C ALA A 31 -12.84 14.08 56.37
N PRO A 32 -11.63 13.72 56.81
CA PRO A 32 -10.45 14.09 56.07
C PRO A 32 -10.60 13.50 54.68
N ALA A 33 -10.65 14.38 53.65
CA ALA A 33 -10.52 13.94 52.26
C ALA A 33 -9.15 13.26 52.15
N GLN A 34 -9.16 11.92 52.25
CA GLN A 34 -8.00 11.18 51.76
C GLN A 34 -7.91 11.50 50.26
N ALA A 35 -6.97 12.36 49.96
CA ALA A 35 -6.50 12.50 48.57
C ALA A 35 -5.98 11.10 48.22
N GLN A 36 -6.85 10.29 47.63
CA GLN A 36 -6.39 9.18 46.80
C GLN A 36 -5.54 9.79 45.72
N PHE A 37 -4.23 9.84 45.99
CA PHE A 37 -3.27 9.87 44.90
C PHE A 37 -3.57 8.62 44.09
N ASN A 38 -4.44 8.74 43.13
CA ASN A 38 -4.47 7.82 42.02
C ASN A 38 -3.06 7.96 41.40
N GLN A 39 -2.13 7.14 41.91
CA GLN A 39 -0.95 6.79 41.19
C GLN A 39 -1.50 6.18 39.89
N GLY A 40 -1.75 7.05 38.90
CA GLY A 40 -1.95 6.63 37.55
C GLY A 40 -0.77 5.72 37.28
N GLN A 41 -1.02 4.44 37.22
CA GLN A 41 -0.11 3.50 36.66
C GLN A 41 0.17 4.07 35.26
N PHE A 42 1.27 4.82 35.14
CA PHE A 42 1.86 5.11 33.86
C PHE A 42 2.18 3.73 33.29
N ASN A 43 1.28 3.26 32.45
CA ASN A 43 1.44 1.99 31.75
C ASN A 43 2.61 2.21 30.77
N ILE A 44 3.83 2.01 31.29
CA ILE A 44 5.11 2.21 30.60
C ILE A 44 5.22 1.23 29.42
N ASN A 45 4.24 0.34 29.26
CA ASN A 45 4.15 -0.67 28.22
C ASN A 45 3.17 -0.32 27.10
N GLN A 46 2.76 0.95 26.91
CA GLN A 46 2.08 1.28 25.67
C GLN A 46 3.11 1.17 24.53
N PRO A 47 2.93 0.24 23.60
CA PRO A 47 3.81 0.18 22.44
C PRO A 47 3.75 1.55 21.76
N ARG A 48 4.89 2.22 21.71
CA ARG A 48 4.98 3.50 20.99
C ARG A 48 4.73 3.22 19.52
N THR A 49 3.54 3.53 19.06
CA THR A 49 3.22 3.44 17.64
C THR A 49 3.66 4.72 16.95
N ILE A 50 4.27 4.57 15.79
CA ILE A 50 4.63 5.66 14.90
C ILE A 50 3.83 5.48 13.62
N THR A 51 3.27 6.58 13.13
CA THR A 51 2.47 6.56 11.90
C THR A 51 3.20 7.30 10.80
N ILE A 52 3.42 6.62 9.68
CA ILE A 52 3.84 7.25 8.43
C ILE A 52 2.56 7.58 7.64
N PRO A 53 2.34 8.85 7.28
CA PRO A 53 1.11 9.26 6.62
C PRO A 53 0.98 8.68 5.21
N ALA A 54 -0.25 8.60 4.71
CA ALA A 54 -0.52 8.32 3.31
C ALA A 54 0.17 9.35 2.40
N ASN A 55 0.37 8.99 1.14
CA ASN A 55 1.07 9.77 0.10
C ASN A 55 2.59 9.97 0.34
N VAL A 56 3.18 9.30 1.33
CA VAL A 56 4.64 9.23 1.45
C VAL A 56 5.16 8.20 0.45
N THR A 57 6.18 8.60 -0.31
CA THR A 57 6.88 7.70 -1.24
C THR A 57 8.07 7.05 -0.53
N LEU A 58 8.14 5.75 -0.63
CA LEU A 58 9.22 4.92 -0.11
C LEU A 58 10.10 4.48 -1.28
N PRO A 59 11.36 4.89 -1.32
CA PRO A 59 12.28 4.47 -2.37
C PRO A 59 12.59 2.98 -2.21
N VAL A 60 12.53 2.26 -3.32
CA VAL A 60 12.82 0.83 -3.33
C VAL A 60 13.88 0.49 -4.36
N THR A 61 14.52 -0.63 -4.15
CA THR A 61 15.51 -1.20 -5.08
C THR A 61 15.22 -2.67 -5.30
N TYR A 62 15.77 -3.21 -6.36
CA TYR A 62 15.71 -4.62 -6.71
C TYR A 62 17.10 -5.10 -7.16
N GLU A 63 17.35 -6.39 -7.12
CA GLU A 63 18.64 -6.97 -7.52
C GLU A 63 18.93 -6.90 -9.01
N LYS A 64 17.87 -6.69 -9.83
CA LYS A 64 17.97 -6.51 -11.27
C LYS A 64 17.63 -5.08 -11.67
N GLU A 65 18.31 -4.54 -12.67
CA GLU A 65 18.08 -3.19 -13.16
C GLU A 65 16.70 -3.02 -13.81
N LYS A 66 16.18 -4.12 -14.39
CA LYS A 66 14.92 -4.09 -15.16
C LYS A 66 14.03 -5.26 -14.79
N VAL A 67 12.73 -5.05 -14.94
CA VAL A 67 11.71 -6.10 -14.85
C VAL A 67 10.89 -6.09 -16.12
N ILE A 68 10.79 -7.24 -16.80
CA ILE A 68 10.08 -7.37 -18.07
C ILE A 68 8.84 -8.25 -17.86
N VAL A 69 7.69 -7.72 -18.21
CA VAL A 69 6.41 -8.44 -18.09
C VAL A 69 5.56 -8.26 -19.33
N ASN A 70 4.76 -9.26 -19.61
CA ASN A 70 3.80 -9.23 -20.72
C ASN A 70 2.55 -8.44 -20.34
N PRO A 71 1.87 -7.76 -21.27
CA PRO A 71 0.56 -7.18 -21.02
C PRO A 71 -0.41 -8.22 -20.45
N GLY A 72 -1.06 -7.89 -19.32
CA GLY A 72 -1.98 -8.79 -18.63
C GLY A 72 -1.32 -9.80 -17.67
N GLU A 73 0.00 -9.89 -17.64
CA GLU A 73 0.73 -10.77 -16.74
C GLU A 73 0.78 -10.22 -15.32
N LYS A 74 0.65 -11.11 -14.33
CA LYS A 74 0.93 -10.82 -12.92
C LYS A 74 2.26 -11.46 -12.55
N LEU A 75 3.12 -10.70 -11.90
CA LEU A 75 4.42 -11.17 -11.48
C LEU A 75 4.64 -10.90 -9.98
N PRO A 76 4.71 -11.94 -9.12
CA PRO A 76 5.15 -11.78 -7.75
C PRO A 76 6.58 -11.22 -7.72
N LEU A 77 6.81 -10.22 -6.87
CA LEU A 77 8.10 -9.55 -6.80
C LEU A 77 8.38 -9.15 -5.36
N THR A 78 9.62 -9.33 -4.92
CA THR A 78 10.10 -8.84 -3.64
C THR A 78 11.15 -7.76 -3.89
N LEU A 79 10.82 -6.53 -3.53
CA LEU A 79 11.71 -5.38 -3.58
C LEU A 79 12.35 -5.17 -2.21
N ARG A 80 13.28 -4.22 -2.11
CA ARG A 80 13.88 -3.82 -0.83
C ARG A 80 13.82 -2.31 -0.69
N ILE A 81 13.63 -1.82 0.53
CA ILE A 81 13.75 -0.40 0.85
C ILE A 81 15.19 0.02 0.56
N ALA A 82 15.36 1.03 -0.29
CA ALA A 82 16.68 1.46 -0.76
C ALA A 82 17.49 2.16 0.32
N ASN A 83 16.83 2.99 1.16
CA ASN A 83 17.47 3.80 2.20
C ASN A 83 16.64 3.75 3.48
N ASP A 84 17.26 4.04 4.61
CA ASP A 84 16.54 4.18 5.87
C ASP A 84 15.45 5.25 5.77
N ILE A 85 14.22 4.88 6.13
CA ILE A 85 13.13 5.84 6.28
C ILE A 85 13.17 6.37 7.71
N ILE A 86 13.41 7.66 7.86
CA ILE A 86 13.62 8.32 9.14
C ILE A 86 12.52 9.33 9.46
N ASP A 87 12.27 9.57 10.73
CA ASP A 87 11.42 10.65 11.21
C ASP A 87 12.18 11.99 11.28
N SER A 88 11.46 13.06 11.67
CA SER A 88 12.05 14.40 11.87
C SER A 88 13.13 14.45 12.97
N ASN A 89 13.13 13.47 13.88
CA ASN A 89 14.09 13.33 14.97
C ASN A 89 15.26 12.41 14.61
N ARG A 90 15.38 12.00 13.34
CA ARG A 90 16.37 11.05 12.82
C ARG A 90 16.25 9.62 13.37
N ASN A 91 15.09 9.25 13.93
CA ASN A 91 14.87 7.86 14.29
C ASN A 91 14.53 7.05 13.03
N VAL A 92 15.14 5.89 12.89
CA VAL A 92 14.84 4.96 11.79
C VAL A 92 13.47 4.33 12.04
N LEU A 93 12.56 4.52 11.10
CA LEU A 93 11.21 3.95 11.09
C LEU A 93 11.17 2.63 10.33
N ILE A 94 11.74 2.62 9.13
CA ILE A 94 11.89 1.43 8.31
C ILE A 94 13.37 1.38 7.88
N PRO A 95 14.13 0.38 8.30
CA PRO A 95 15.52 0.22 7.89
C PRO A 95 15.66 -0.06 6.39
N ALA A 96 16.76 0.38 5.80
CA ALA A 96 17.19 -0.08 4.49
C ALA A 96 17.24 -1.61 4.43
N ASN A 97 17.08 -2.18 3.24
CA ASN A 97 16.99 -3.62 3.00
C ASN A 97 15.79 -4.33 3.66
N THR A 98 14.81 -3.60 4.24
CA THR A 98 13.53 -4.19 4.59
C THR A 98 12.86 -4.68 3.30
N GLU A 99 12.41 -5.94 3.28
CA GLU A 99 11.78 -6.51 2.10
C GLU A 99 10.35 -5.98 1.93
N VAL A 100 10.00 -5.67 0.70
CA VAL A 100 8.67 -5.23 0.27
C VAL A 100 8.09 -6.32 -0.62
N VAL A 101 7.23 -7.14 -0.05
CA VAL A 101 6.58 -8.23 -0.77
C VAL A 101 5.33 -7.71 -1.47
N GLY A 102 5.21 -8.01 -2.75
CA GLY A 102 4.08 -7.58 -3.56
C GLY A 102 4.02 -8.29 -4.90
N GLU A 103 3.30 -7.69 -5.83
CA GLU A 103 3.19 -8.20 -7.20
C GLU A 103 3.01 -7.07 -8.22
N LEU A 104 3.56 -7.23 -9.39
CA LEU A 104 3.19 -6.44 -10.55
C LEU A 104 1.82 -6.88 -11.04
N GLN A 105 0.92 -5.90 -11.20
CA GLN A 105 -0.46 -6.15 -11.62
C GLN A 105 -0.79 -5.34 -12.87
N PRO A 106 -1.51 -5.94 -13.85
CA PRO A 106 -2.06 -5.21 -14.96
C PRO A 106 -3.14 -4.24 -14.50
N VAL A 107 -3.16 -3.05 -15.10
CA VAL A 107 -4.14 -1.99 -14.85
C VAL A 107 -4.82 -1.63 -16.15
N ASN A 108 -6.14 -1.66 -16.19
CA ASN A 108 -6.92 -1.18 -17.32
C ASN A 108 -7.19 0.32 -17.14
N LEU A 109 -6.65 1.13 -18.03
CA LEU A 109 -6.72 2.60 -17.97
C LEU A 109 -7.95 3.17 -18.67
N SER A 110 -8.51 2.45 -19.62
CA SER A 110 -9.68 2.90 -20.38
C SER A 110 -10.44 1.70 -20.91
N SER A 111 -11.74 1.69 -20.67
CA SER A 111 -12.64 0.66 -21.23
C SER A 111 -12.82 0.79 -22.76
N SER A 112 -12.63 2.00 -23.32
CA SER A 112 -12.88 2.29 -24.74
C SER A 112 -11.71 1.95 -25.65
N ASN A 113 -10.45 2.10 -25.17
CA ASN A 113 -9.26 2.01 -26.01
C ASN A 113 -8.36 0.82 -25.66
N ASN A 114 -8.81 -0.08 -24.78
CA ASN A 114 -8.03 -1.25 -24.32
C ASN A 114 -6.59 -0.88 -23.88
N ARG A 115 -6.39 0.35 -23.36
CA ARG A 115 -5.09 0.77 -22.84
C ARG A 115 -4.85 0.05 -21.53
N GLN A 116 -3.77 -0.70 -21.52
CA GLN A 116 -3.27 -1.39 -20.34
C GLN A 116 -2.02 -0.70 -19.83
N GLY A 117 -1.82 -0.80 -18.56
CA GLY A 117 -0.59 -0.45 -17.87
C GLY A 117 -0.23 -1.54 -16.89
N VAL A 118 0.90 -1.41 -16.24
CA VAL A 118 1.34 -2.26 -15.16
C VAL A 118 1.81 -1.40 -14.00
N ARG A 119 1.59 -1.86 -12.77
CA ARG A 119 2.10 -1.23 -11.55
C ARG A 119 2.45 -2.30 -10.52
N PHE A 120 3.37 -1.99 -9.65
CA PHE A 120 3.66 -2.81 -8.49
C PHE A 120 2.68 -2.48 -7.36
N VAL A 121 2.13 -3.50 -6.73
CA VAL A 121 1.24 -3.41 -5.56
C VAL A 121 1.93 -4.06 -4.39
N ALA A 122 2.40 -3.25 -3.45
CA ALA A 122 3.01 -3.72 -2.21
C ALA A 122 1.94 -4.17 -1.22
N ARG A 123 2.16 -5.30 -0.57
CA ARG A 123 1.24 -5.91 0.40
C ARG A 123 1.82 -6.01 1.79
N GLU A 124 3.12 -6.26 1.90
CA GLU A 124 3.77 -6.56 3.17
C GLU A 124 5.21 -6.05 3.21
N LEU A 125 5.60 -5.55 4.38
CA LEU A 125 7.00 -5.30 4.73
C LEU A 125 7.48 -6.46 5.60
N VAL A 126 8.65 -7.00 5.29
CA VAL A 126 9.31 -8.04 6.07
C VAL A 126 10.63 -7.49 6.58
N PHE A 127 10.68 -7.23 7.87
CA PHE A 127 11.87 -6.70 8.54
C PHE A 127 12.93 -7.79 8.74
N ALA A 128 14.19 -7.40 8.87
CA ALA A 128 15.30 -8.33 9.15
C ALA A 128 15.10 -9.15 10.44
N SER A 129 14.28 -8.64 11.38
CA SER A 129 13.88 -9.39 12.58
C SER A 129 12.87 -10.52 12.33
N GLY A 130 12.40 -10.69 11.08
CA GLY A 130 11.31 -11.60 10.74
C GLY A 130 9.90 -11.04 11.00
N ARG A 131 9.79 -9.85 11.60
CA ARG A 131 8.51 -9.19 11.79
C ARG A 131 7.90 -8.81 10.45
N ARG A 132 6.60 -9.09 10.30
CA ARG A 132 5.83 -8.77 9.11
C ARG A 132 4.83 -7.67 9.41
N GLN A 133 4.69 -6.72 8.51
CA GLN A 133 3.78 -5.58 8.62
C GLN A 133 3.02 -5.40 7.32
N GLN A 134 1.70 -5.41 7.37
CA GLN A 134 0.90 -5.12 6.19
C GLN A 134 1.06 -3.66 5.78
N ILE A 135 1.16 -3.45 4.47
CA ILE A 135 1.29 -2.15 3.83
C ILE A 135 0.31 -2.06 2.66
N ASN A 136 -0.22 -0.89 2.43
CA ASN A 136 -1.01 -0.59 1.25
C ASN A 136 -0.32 0.52 0.47
N ALA A 137 0.42 0.14 -0.55
CA ALA A 137 1.19 1.07 -1.37
C ALA A 137 1.28 0.58 -2.82
N ASN A 138 1.41 1.50 -3.74
CA ASN A 138 1.56 1.21 -5.16
C ASN A 138 2.72 1.99 -5.75
N SER A 139 3.35 1.43 -6.79
CA SER A 139 4.20 2.22 -7.68
C SER A 139 3.36 3.06 -8.65
N ARG A 140 4.03 3.93 -9.39
CA ARG A 140 3.41 4.57 -10.55
C ARG A 140 2.93 3.51 -11.57
N THR A 141 1.96 3.86 -12.38
CA THR A 141 1.50 2.98 -13.47
C THR A 141 2.31 3.25 -14.73
N ILE A 142 2.94 2.22 -15.26
CA ILE A 142 3.70 2.26 -16.50
C ILE A 142 2.79 1.84 -17.64
N THR A 143 2.74 2.65 -18.67
CA THR A 143 1.87 2.47 -19.85
C THR A 143 2.65 2.31 -21.14
N GLU A 144 3.94 2.58 -21.09
CA GLU A 144 4.83 2.46 -22.23
C GLU A 144 5.25 1.01 -22.41
N THR A 145 5.18 0.52 -23.65
CA THR A 145 5.61 -0.83 -24.01
C THR A 145 6.77 -0.75 -24.98
N GLU A 146 7.68 -1.69 -24.86
CA GLU A 146 8.72 -1.93 -25.85
C GLU A 146 8.29 -3.04 -26.81
N LYS A 147 8.59 -2.84 -28.11
CA LYS A 147 8.28 -3.83 -29.16
C LYS A 147 9.47 -4.76 -29.36
N ILE A 148 9.22 -6.03 -29.18
CA ILE A 148 10.19 -7.08 -29.48
C ILE A 148 9.78 -7.78 -30.76
N SER A 149 10.71 -7.88 -31.72
CA SER A 149 10.51 -8.53 -33.00
C SER A 149 11.64 -9.52 -33.30
N LYS A 150 11.42 -10.34 -34.33
CA LYS A 150 12.48 -11.21 -34.84
C LYS A 150 13.62 -10.36 -35.41
N GLY A 151 14.81 -10.46 -34.80
CA GLY A 151 15.99 -9.66 -35.17
C GLY A 151 16.25 -8.45 -34.27
N THR A 152 15.39 -8.18 -33.28
CA THR A 152 15.75 -7.25 -32.19
C THR A 152 16.98 -7.79 -31.45
N ASP A 153 17.94 -6.93 -31.19
CA ASP A 153 19.06 -7.28 -30.34
C ASP A 153 18.56 -7.44 -28.90
N THR A 154 18.08 -8.66 -28.62
CA THR A 154 17.56 -9.02 -27.30
C THR A 154 18.63 -9.03 -26.22
N GLY A 155 19.90 -9.05 -26.61
CA GLY A 155 20.98 -9.01 -25.64
C GLY A 155 20.94 -7.76 -24.77
N GLN A 156 20.71 -6.60 -25.34
CA GLN A 156 20.63 -5.33 -24.58
C GLN A 156 19.35 -5.22 -23.73
N VAL A 157 18.22 -5.71 -24.24
CA VAL A 157 16.94 -5.65 -23.52
C VAL A 157 16.93 -6.61 -22.34
N LEU A 158 17.56 -7.79 -22.51
CA LEU A 158 17.55 -8.87 -21.50
C LEU A 158 18.73 -8.79 -20.52
N THR A 159 19.72 -7.94 -20.79
CA THR A 159 20.85 -7.78 -19.87
C THR A 159 20.35 -7.25 -18.52
N ASP A 160 20.68 -7.97 -17.47
CA ASP A 160 20.32 -7.66 -16.08
C ASP A 160 18.81 -7.42 -15.84
N ALA A 161 17.99 -8.23 -16.49
CA ALA A 161 16.53 -8.15 -16.37
C ALA A 161 15.96 -9.38 -15.63
N ALA A 162 14.99 -9.12 -14.75
CA ALA A 162 14.08 -10.16 -14.28
C ALA A 162 12.91 -10.27 -15.26
N ILE A 163 12.60 -11.48 -15.71
CA ILE A 163 11.64 -11.68 -16.79
C ILE A 163 10.49 -12.54 -16.26
N GLY A 164 9.25 -12.04 -16.44
CA GLY A 164 8.06 -12.83 -16.16
C GLY A 164 7.95 -14.05 -17.09
N ALA A 165 7.33 -15.12 -16.64
CA ALA A 165 7.20 -16.37 -17.41
C ALA A 165 6.49 -16.17 -18.76
N GLY A 166 5.47 -15.30 -18.80
CA GLY A 166 4.77 -14.92 -20.02
C GLY A 166 5.67 -14.17 -20.98
N ALA A 167 6.39 -13.16 -20.49
CA ALA A 167 7.33 -12.39 -21.30
C ALA A 167 8.48 -13.27 -21.82
N ALA A 168 9.05 -14.13 -20.99
CA ALA A 168 10.11 -15.07 -21.39
C ALA A 168 9.65 -15.97 -22.55
N THR A 169 8.46 -16.52 -22.45
CA THR A 169 7.88 -17.39 -23.50
C THR A 169 7.70 -16.61 -24.82
N VAL A 170 7.17 -15.40 -24.73
CA VAL A 170 6.97 -14.53 -25.92
C VAL A 170 8.28 -14.20 -26.60
N ILE A 171 9.27 -13.78 -25.83
CA ILE A 171 10.57 -13.39 -26.34
C ILE A 171 11.28 -14.60 -26.98
N SER A 172 11.28 -15.77 -26.32
CA SER A 172 11.90 -16.98 -26.86
C SER A 172 11.27 -17.43 -28.17
N LEU A 173 9.95 -17.37 -28.29
CA LEU A 173 9.21 -17.72 -29.52
C LEU A 173 9.53 -16.77 -30.69
N LEU A 174 9.66 -15.47 -30.42
CA LEU A 174 9.93 -14.46 -31.47
C LEU A 174 11.38 -14.46 -31.94
N THR A 175 12.30 -14.62 -31.03
CA THR A 175 13.74 -14.49 -31.31
C THR A 175 14.40 -15.82 -31.62
N GLY A 176 13.78 -16.93 -31.26
CA GLY A 176 14.36 -18.27 -31.36
C GLY A 176 15.50 -18.50 -30.33
N ASN A 177 15.62 -17.62 -29.33
CA ASN A 177 16.68 -17.69 -28.36
C ASN A 177 16.31 -18.65 -27.20
N LYS A 178 16.80 -19.88 -27.29
CA LYS A 178 16.61 -20.93 -26.29
C LYS A 178 17.28 -20.65 -24.94
N LYS A 179 18.21 -19.71 -24.89
CA LYS A 179 18.88 -19.33 -23.60
C LYS A 179 17.93 -18.67 -22.61
N ILE A 180 16.82 -18.10 -23.08
CA ILE A 180 15.81 -17.49 -22.22
C ILE A 180 14.99 -18.53 -21.46
N GLU A 181 14.85 -19.75 -22.02
CA GLU A 181 14.19 -20.88 -21.36
C GLU A 181 14.98 -21.36 -20.10
N THR A 182 16.26 -21.05 -20.03
CA THR A 182 17.15 -21.41 -18.90
C THR A 182 17.23 -20.30 -17.83
N LEU A 183 16.75 -19.09 -18.10
CA LEU A 183 16.54 -18.07 -17.10
C LEU A 183 15.36 -18.52 -16.23
N GLU A 184 15.57 -18.66 -14.93
CA GLU A 184 14.51 -19.02 -14.00
C GLU A 184 13.40 -17.95 -14.07
N PRO A 185 12.24 -18.26 -14.72
CA PRO A 185 11.17 -17.29 -14.79
C PRO A 185 10.57 -17.13 -13.40
N ILE A 186 10.50 -15.89 -12.95
CA ILE A 186 9.88 -15.56 -11.68
C ILE A 186 8.36 -15.62 -11.88
N GLY A 187 7.69 -16.55 -11.21
CA GLY A 187 6.24 -16.63 -11.19
C GLY A 187 5.63 -17.60 -12.23
N GLY A 188 4.67 -18.40 -11.74
CA GLY A 188 4.07 -19.51 -12.48
C GLY A 188 3.07 -19.10 -13.57
N ALA A 189 3.15 -19.80 -14.64
CA ALA A 189 2.18 -20.19 -15.64
C ALA A 189 0.95 -19.27 -15.91
N ALA A 190 1.11 -18.33 -16.84
CA ALA A 190 0.00 -17.82 -17.64
C ALA A 190 0.35 -17.77 -19.16
N ALA A 191 1.24 -18.64 -19.61
CA ALA A 191 1.83 -18.56 -20.96
C ALA A 191 0.94 -19.05 -22.10
N GLY A 192 -0.19 -19.70 -21.82
CA GLY A 192 -0.89 -20.51 -22.82
C GLY A 192 -1.70 -19.76 -23.89
N ALA A 193 -2.27 -18.59 -23.58
CA ALA A 193 -3.25 -17.94 -24.46
C ALA A 193 -2.66 -16.94 -25.48
N LEU A 194 -1.47 -16.43 -25.22
CA LEU A 194 -0.86 -15.36 -26.03
C LEU A 194 0.01 -15.87 -27.18
N ALA A 195 0.53 -17.10 -27.06
CA ALA A 195 1.44 -17.67 -28.06
C ALA A 195 0.84 -17.72 -29.48
N SER A 196 -0.44 -18.03 -29.61
CA SER A 196 -1.09 -18.17 -30.92
C SER A 196 -1.29 -16.84 -31.69
N VAL A 197 -1.46 -15.73 -30.96
CA VAL A 197 -1.64 -14.40 -31.55
C VAL A 197 -0.29 -13.83 -32.00
N LEU A 198 0.75 -14.10 -31.24
CA LEU A 198 2.10 -13.56 -31.45
C LEU A 198 2.80 -14.18 -32.64
N LEU A 199 2.59 -15.49 -32.89
CA LEU A 199 3.14 -16.18 -34.05
C LEU A 199 2.65 -15.59 -35.38
N ARG A 200 1.49 -14.92 -35.41
CA ARG A 200 0.97 -14.26 -36.60
C ARG A 200 1.58 -12.88 -36.86
N LYS A 201 1.88 -12.13 -35.79
CA LYS A 201 2.34 -10.71 -35.90
C LYS A 201 3.86 -10.57 -35.98
N LYS A 202 4.65 -11.59 -35.61
CA LYS A 202 6.13 -11.56 -35.55
C LYS A 202 6.69 -10.43 -34.66
N GLN A 203 5.84 -9.85 -33.81
CA GLN A 203 6.15 -8.77 -32.87
C GLN A 203 5.34 -8.96 -31.62
N ALA A 204 5.92 -8.58 -30.48
CA ALA A 204 5.23 -8.51 -29.19
C ALA A 204 5.54 -7.21 -28.48
N ASP A 205 4.54 -6.67 -27.80
CA ASP A 205 4.71 -5.55 -26.90
C ASP A 205 4.94 -6.11 -25.47
N VAL A 206 5.96 -5.63 -24.78
CA VAL A 206 6.25 -5.96 -23.40
C VAL A 206 6.41 -4.68 -22.57
N PHE A 207 6.06 -4.73 -21.30
CA PHE A 207 6.41 -3.67 -20.36
C PHE A 207 7.82 -3.90 -19.86
N VAL A 208 8.64 -2.87 -19.93
CA VAL A 208 9.99 -2.84 -19.36
C VAL A 208 9.99 -1.80 -18.26
N LEU A 209 10.11 -2.24 -17.02
CA LEU A 209 10.15 -1.39 -15.84
C LEU A 209 11.60 -1.25 -15.39
N ARG A 210 12.05 0.00 -15.22
CA ARG A 210 13.34 0.32 -14.62
C ARG A 210 13.18 0.39 -13.11
N THR A 211 13.95 -0.39 -12.39
CA THR A 211 13.75 -0.58 -10.95
C THR A 211 13.87 0.72 -10.17
N GLU A 212 14.88 1.53 -10.48
CA GLU A 212 15.16 2.77 -9.75
C GLU A 212 14.19 3.92 -10.07
N GLU A 213 13.49 3.87 -11.22
CA GLU A 213 12.64 4.96 -11.68
C GLU A 213 11.14 4.64 -11.54
N ASP A 214 10.78 3.36 -11.70
CA ASP A 214 9.40 2.96 -11.93
C ASP A 214 8.75 2.26 -10.73
N LEU A 215 9.56 1.74 -9.81
CA LEU A 215 9.09 0.86 -8.75
C LEU A 215 8.96 1.52 -7.37
N ASP A 216 9.39 2.78 -7.20
CA ASP A 216 9.14 3.51 -5.96
C ASP A 216 7.67 3.45 -5.59
N ILE A 217 7.39 3.14 -4.31
CA ILE A 217 6.03 2.90 -3.84
C ILE A 217 5.50 4.08 -3.03
N THR A 218 4.28 4.48 -3.30
CA THR A 218 3.57 5.53 -2.56
C THR A 218 2.50 4.90 -1.68
N LEU A 219 2.49 5.25 -0.40
CA LEU A 219 1.49 4.80 0.57
C LEU A 219 0.10 5.29 0.19
N LEU A 220 -0.87 4.40 0.11
CA LEU A 220 -2.28 4.72 -0.13
C LEU A 220 -3.05 4.95 1.17
N SER A 221 -2.54 4.47 2.28
CA SER A 221 -3.09 4.63 3.62
C SER A 221 -1.99 4.84 4.63
N ASN A 222 -2.35 5.36 5.80
CA ASN A 222 -1.40 5.52 6.90
C ASN A 222 -0.80 4.16 7.30
N LEU A 223 0.51 4.12 7.45
CA LEU A 223 1.24 2.96 7.93
C LEU A 223 1.58 3.13 9.40
N VAL A 224 0.99 2.29 10.24
CA VAL A 224 1.23 2.31 11.70
C VAL A 224 2.28 1.25 12.04
N LEU A 225 3.40 1.70 12.57
CA LEU A 225 4.51 0.85 12.99
C LEU A 225 4.54 0.74 14.52
N SER A 226 4.57 -0.48 15.04
CA SER A 226 4.81 -0.73 16.47
C SER A 226 6.31 -0.70 16.73
N ARG A 227 6.74 0.15 17.64
CA ARG A 227 8.12 0.21 18.13
C ARG A 227 8.20 -0.69 19.39
N ASN A 228 8.92 -1.79 19.28
CA ASN A 228 9.28 -2.59 20.44
C ASN A 228 10.46 -1.97 21.16
#